data_42fbce1b72ac5e73272134b45881ffde
#
_entry.id   42fbce1b72ac5e73272134b45881ffde
#
_cell.length_a   1.000
_cell.length_b   1.000
_cell.length_c   1.000
_cell.angle_alpha   90.00
_cell.angle_beta   90.00
_cell.angle_gamma   90.00
#
_symmetry.space_group_name_H-M   'P 1'
#
loop_
_entity.id
_entity.type
_entity.pdbx_description
1 polymer ?
#
loop_
_entity_poly.entity_id
_entity_poly.type
_entity_poly.pdbx_seq_one_letter_code
_entity_poly.pdbx_strand_id
1 'polypeptide(L)'
;MRLGDLEFLVLNDGTLRLDGGAMFGVIPKPMWEKKSRADDRNRILLAMNCLLIRAAGKTILVETGAGDKWDAKKRDIYDLEGSPRFPEQLAAHGAKPENVDIVINTHLHFDHCGWNTRIVNGKMRPTFPNARYVVQKKDFEHAKNPTERDRASFLPENYLPVEEAGQWWLLEGDTEIAPGVTVFTVPGHTHAMQCVKLTGGGKTAVFLADLVPTTAHLPLAWIMGFDLFPLTTLENKKKWLPQIEKNGWLVLFAHDPVIRAAYLRERNGSYEADLAQID
;
A
#
# COMPACT_ATOMS: atom_id res chain seq x y z
N MET A 1 11.74 9.01 10.07
CA MET A 1 12.28 9.86 8.99
C MET A 1 11.63 11.23 9.02
N ARG A 2 12.33 12.28 8.54
CA ARG A 2 11.84 13.67 8.54
C ARG A 2 12.00 14.36 7.19
N LEU A 3 10.98 15.12 6.80
CA LEU A 3 10.99 16.00 5.62
C LEU A 3 10.52 17.40 6.08
N GLY A 4 11.47 18.27 6.49
CA GLY A 4 11.12 19.53 7.15
C GLY A 4 10.32 19.29 8.43
N ASP A 5 9.10 19.83 8.50
CA ASP A 5 8.20 19.67 9.66
C ASP A 5 7.34 18.40 9.59
N LEU A 6 7.40 17.66 8.48
CA LEU A 6 6.70 16.38 8.33
C LEU A 6 7.57 15.24 8.87
N GLU A 7 6.99 14.42 9.73
CA GLU A 7 7.60 13.17 10.21
C GLU A 7 6.82 11.98 9.71
N PHE A 8 7.51 10.89 9.34
CA PHE A 8 6.86 9.63 8.99
C PHE A 8 7.67 8.42 9.40
N LEU A 9 6.96 7.33 9.64
CA LEU A 9 7.50 6.01 9.99
C LEU A 9 6.88 4.96 9.10
N VAL A 10 7.68 3.96 8.70
CA VAL A 10 7.17 2.75 8.06
C VAL A 10 6.86 1.75 9.16
N LEU A 11 5.58 1.47 9.35
CA LEU A 11 5.06 0.40 10.20
C LEU A 11 4.81 -0.85 9.36
N ASN A 12 4.47 -1.96 10.01
CA ASN A 12 4.22 -3.21 9.29
C ASN A 12 3.12 -4.02 9.99
N ASP A 13 2.08 -4.42 9.26
CA ASP A 13 1.01 -5.29 9.78
C ASP A 13 1.35 -6.79 9.71
N GLY A 14 2.62 -7.13 9.58
CA GLY A 14 3.06 -8.50 9.42
C GLY A 14 3.33 -8.87 7.97
N THR A 15 3.26 -10.16 7.67
CA THR A 15 3.57 -10.71 6.35
C THR A 15 2.45 -11.57 5.82
N LEU A 16 2.42 -11.69 4.51
CA LEU A 16 1.58 -12.64 3.78
C LEU A 16 2.39 -13.28 2.65
N ARG A 17 1.83 -14.36 2.07
CA ARG A 17 2.39 -14.97 0.88
C ARG A 17 1.34 -15.05 -0.22
N LEU A 18 1.76 -14.67 -1.42
CA LEU A 18 0.94 -14.80 -2.63
C LEU A 18 1.68 -15.65 -3.68
N ASP A 19 0.93 -16.27 -4.58
CA ASP A 19 1.51 -17.04 -5.68
C ASP A 19 2.49 -16.20 -6.51
N GLY A 20 3.72 -16.69 -6.68
CA GLY A 20 4.78 -15.98 -7.38
C GLY A 20 4.47 -15.77 -8.87
N GLY A 21 3.75 -16.69 -9.51
CA GLY A 21 3.31 -16.50 -10.89
C GLY A 21 2.31 -15.35 -11.01
N ALA A 22 1.37 -15.26 -10.07
CA ALA A 22 0.42 -14.15 -10.02
C ALA A 22 1.12 -12.81 -9.68
N MET A 23 2.11 -12.82 -8.79
CA MET A 23 2.88 -11.61 -8.44
C MET A 23 3.77 -11.11 -9.58
N PHE A 24 4.27 -12.00 -10.43
CA PHE A 24 5.19 -11.60 -11.51
C PHE A 24 4.58 -11.68 -12.93
N GLY A 25 3.31 -12.07 -13.03
CA GLY A 25 2.55 -12.06 -14.28
C GLY A 25 3.21 -12.86 -15.39
N VAL A 26 3.61 -12.19 -16.47
CA VAL A 26 4.22 -12.83 -17.64
C VAL A 26 5.70 -13.17 -17.49
N ILE A 27 6.35 -12.77 -16.39
CA ILE A 27 7.76 -13.03 -16.17
C ILE A 27 7.96 -14.50 -15.81
N PRO A 28 8.84 -15.26 -16.51
CA PRO A 28 9.07 -16.66 -16.21
C PRO A 28 9.67 -16.92 -14.82
N LYS A 29 9.23 -17.99 -14.15
CA LYS A 29 9.71 -18.38 -12.82
C LYS A 29 11.25 -18.39 -12.68
N PRO A 30 12.04 -18.96 -13.60
CA PRO A 30 13.50 -18.95 -13.49
C PRO A 30 14.14 -17.56 -13.45
N MET A 31 13.39 -16.52 -13.83
CA MET A 31 13.84 -15.13 -13.76
C MET A 31 13.44 -14.49 -12.41
N TRP A 32 12.15 -14.55 -12.05
CA TRP A 32 11.67 -13.85 -10.85
C TRP A 32 12.08 -14.57 -9.55
N GLU A 33 12.26 -15.88 -9.54
CA GLU A 33 12.68 -16.64 -8.35
C GLU A 33 14.08 -16.24 -7.85
N LYS A 34 14.93 -15.69 -8.72
CA LYS A 34 16.22 -15.10 -8.36
C LYS A 34 16.09 -13.79 -7.54
N LYS A 35 14.94 -13.13 -7.63
CA LYS A 35 14.63 -11.89 -6.92
C LYS A 35 13.78 -12.13 -5.67
N SER A 36 12.85 -13.07 -5.75
CA SER A 36 11.90 -13.41 -4.67
C SER A 36 11.74 -14.92 -4.60
N ARG A 37 12.36 -15.53 -3.58
CA ARG A 37 12.32 -16.99 -3.40
C ARG A 37 10.90 -17.46 -3.08
N ALA A 38 10.43 -18.47 -3.84
CA ALA A 38 9.17 -19.12 -3.57
C ALA A 38 9.29 -20.22 -2.50
N ASP A 39 8.19 -20.46 -1.79
CA ASP A 39 8.01 -21.67 -0.97
C ASP A 39 7.56 -22.87 -1.82
N ASP A 40 7.33 -24.03 -1.17
CA ASP A 40 6.91 -25.28 -1.84
C ASP A 40 5.50 -25.16 -2.48
N ARG A 41 4.72 -24.16 -2.10
CA ARG A 41 3.40 -23.83 -2.69
C ARG A 41 3.48 -22.75 -3.76
N ASN A 42 4.69 -22.44 -4.26
CA ASN A 42 4.96 -21.38 -5.25
C ASN A 42 4.65 -19.96 -4.76
N ARG A 43 4.56 -19.73 -3.44
CA ARG A 43 4.22 -18.42 -2.88
C ARG A 43 5.49 -17.66 -2.49
N ILE A 44 5.51 -16.36 -2.76
CA ILE A 44 6.58 -15.45 -2.32
C ILE A 44 6.17 -14.70 -1.04
N LEU A 45 7.14 -14.35 -0.22
CA LEU A 45 6.93 -13.55 0.98
C LEU A 45 6.75 -12.08 0.63
N LEU A 46 5.71 -11.47 1.22
CA LEU A 46 5.38 -10.06 1.10
C LEU A 46 5.20 -9.46 2.49
N ALA A 47 5.61 -8.21 2.67
CA ALA A 47 5.27 -7.41 3.85
C ALA A 47 3.96 -6.63 3.61
N MET A 48 3.35 -6.16 4.69
CA MET A 48 2.25 -5.21 4.66
C MET A 48 2.72 -3.91 5.32
N ASN A 49 3.51 -3.14 4.57
CA ASN A 49 4.09 -1.90 5.06
C ASN A 49 3.05 -0.76 4.97
N CYS A 50 2.86 -0.08 6.09
CA CYS A 50 1.96 1.05 6.26
C CYS A 50 2.77 2.29 6.68
N LEU A 51 2.24 3.49 6.50
CA LEU A 51 2.90 4.69 7.00
C LEU A 51 2.11 5.33 8.13
N LEU A 52 2.82 5.75 9.16
CA LEU A 52 2.33 6.70 10.15
C LEU A 52 2.99 8.05 9.89
N ILE A 53 2.19 9.06 9.61
CA ILE A 53 2.64 10.41 9.25
C ILE A 53 2.14 11.41 10.29
N ARG A 54 3.00 12.35 10.67
CA ARG A 54 2.64 13.54 11.45
C ARG A 54 2.93 14.77 10.61
N ALA A 55 1.89 15.49 10.24
CA ALA A 55 1.98 16.67 9.39
C ALA A 55 0.92 17.70 9.80
N ALA A 56 1.31 18.96 9.95
CA ALA A 56 0.41 20.07 10.29
C ALA A 56 -0.53 19.78 11.49
N GLY A 57 -0.02 19.13 12.53
CA GLY A 57 -0.79 18.75 13.72
C GLY A 57 -1.74 17.58 13.55
N LYS A 58 -1.71 16.90 12.39
CA LYS A 58 -2.53 15.72 12.07
C LYS A 58 -1.74 14.43 12.22
N THR A 59 -2.42 13.37 12.65
CA THR A 59 -1.96 11.98 12.61
C THR A 59 -2.63 11.28 11.43
N ILE A 60 -1.84 10.88 10.44
CA ILE A 60 -2.31 10.32 9.19
C ILE A 60 -1.72 8.91 9.04
N LEU A 61 -2.56 7.95 8.67
CA LEU A 61 -2.11 6.61 8.27
C LEU A 61 -2.21 6.48 6.75
N VAL A 62 -1.24 5.80 6.15
CA VAL A 62 -1.35 5.29 4.78
C VAL A 62 -1.35 3.78 4.87
N GLU A 63 -2.38 3.15 4.38
CA GLU A 63 -2.73 1.74 4.50
C GLU A 63 -3.00 1.28 5.94
N THR A 64 -3.68 0.14 6.03
CA THR A 64 -4.01 -0.49 7.30
C THR A 64 -3.80 -2.01 7.27
N GLY A 65 -2.98 -2.53 6.38
CA GLY A 65 -2.64 -3.95 6.31
C GLY A 65 -3.84 -4.88 6.07
N ALA A 66 -3.68 -6.16 6.41
CA ALA A 66 -4.72 -7.18 6.22
C ALA A 66 -5.70 -7.32 7.40
N GLY A 67 -5.36 -6.77 8.57
CA GLY A 67 -6.21 -6.91 9.74
C GLY A 67 -6.20 -8.32 10.36
N ASP A 68 -7.14 -8.54 11.29
CA ASP A 68 -7.22 -9.77 12.08
C ASP A 68 -8.47 -10.63 11.84
N LYS A 69 -9.34 -10.23 10.90
CA LYS A 69 -10.66 -10.82 10.65
C LYS A 69 -10.63 -12.07 9.76
N TRP A 70 -9.59 -12.87 9.84
CA TRP A 70 -9.33 -14.00 8.96
C TRP A 70 -9.75 -15.33 9.57
N ASP A 71 -10.45 -16.15 8.79
CA ASP A 71 -10.68 -17.56 9.14
C ASP A 71 -9.39 -18.40 8.95
N ALA A 72 -9.36 -19.59 9.56
CA ALA A 72 -8.19 -20.48 9.54
C ALA A 72 -7.81 -20.89 8.11
N LYS A 73 -8.78 -21.09 7.20
CA LYS A 73 -8.53 -21.48 5.82
C LYS A 73 -7.81 -20.39 5.04
N LYS A 74 -8.27 -19.15 5.15
CA LYS A 74 -7.64 -18.01 4.47
C LYS A 74 -6.27 -17.71 5.08
N ARG A 75 -6.10 -17.84 6.41
CA ARG A 75 -4.78 -17.72 7.05
C ARG A 75 -3.78 -18.72 6.47
N ASP A 76 -4.17 -19.97 6.25
CA ASP A 76 -3.30 -20.99 5.62
C ASP A 76 -3.01 -20.66 4.15
N ILE A 77 -4.01 -20.24 3.38
CA ILE A 77 -3.84 -19.89 1.97
C ILE A 77 -2.81 -18.77 1.81
N TYR A 78 -2.95 -17.70 2.58
CA TYR A 78 -2.12 -16.50 2.48
C TYR A 78 -0.91 -16.50 3.44
N ASP A 79 -0.77 -17.51 4.29
CA ASP A 79 0.29 -17.58 5.30
C ASP A 79 0.41 -16.28 6.10
N LEU A 80 -0.74 -15.81 6.59
CA LEU A 80 -0.86 -14.51 7.27
C LEU A 80 -0.23 -14.56 8.64
N GLU A 81 0.84 -13.82 8.84
CA GLU A 81 1.56 -13.72 10.10
C GLU A 81 1.63 -12.27 10.60
N GLY A 82 1.50 -12.09 11.90
CA GLY A 82 1.80 -10.83 12.60
C GLY A 82 0.69 -9.78 12.62
N SER A 83 -0.48 -10.09 12.05
CA SER A 83 -1.63 -9.18 11.98
C SER A 83 -2.00 -8.44 13.30
N PRO A 84 -1.98 -9.08 14.49
CA PRO A 84 -2.29 -8.37 15.74
C PRO A 84 -1.29 -7.28 16.13
N ARG A 85 -0.13 -7.20 15.48
CA ARG A 85 0.95 -6.28 15.83
C ARG A 85 0.74 -4.85 15.37
N PHE A 86 -0.13 -4.59 14.40
CA PHE A 86 -0.29 -3.24 13.85
C PHE A 86 -0.85 -2.23 14.88
N PRO A 87 -1.93 -2.52 15.64
CA PRO A 87 -2.40 -1.64 16.70
C PRO A 87 -1.36 -1.43 17.81
N GLU A 88 -0.57 -2.46 18.13
CA GLU A 88 0.52 -2.36 19.11
C GLU A 88 1.63 -1.43 18.65
N GLN A 89 2.03 -1.52 17.38
CA GLN A 89 3.01 -0.62 16.80
C GLN A 89 2.50 0.83 16.77
N LEU A 90 1.24 1.06 16.40
CA LEU A 90 0.63 2.39 16.47
C LEU A 90 0.70 2.95 17.88
N ALA A 91 0.33 2.15 18.90
CA ALA A 91 0.37 2.57 20.30
C ALA A 91 1.80 2.88 20.77
N ALA A 92 2.79 2.07 20.39
CA ALA A 92 4.20 2.28 20.71
C ALA A 92 4.76 3.59 20.13
N HIS A 93 4.17 4.07 19.03
CA HIS A 93 4.51 5.36 18.41
C HIS A 93 3.53 6.49 18.80
N GLY A 94 2.76 6.31 19.88
CA GLY A 94 1.86 7.33 20.42
C GLY A 94 0.63 7.62 19.51
N ALA A 95 0.27 6.69 18.63
CA ALA A 95 -0.90 6.80 17.77
C ALA A 95 -1.97 5.80 18.25
N LYS A 96 -2.87 6.24 19.13
CA LYS A 96 -4.06 5.45 19.50
C LYS A 96 -5.10 5.58 18.39
N PRO A 97 -5.98 4.57 18.19
CA PRO A 97 -7.02 4.62 17.18
C PRO A 97 -7.87 5.90 17.21
N GLU A 98 -8.15 6.41 18.42
CA GLU A 98 -8.98 7.60 18.63
C GLU A 98 -8.26 8.90 18.23
N ASN A 99 -6.93 8.87 18.06
CA ASN A 99 -6.09 10.02 17.74
C ASN A 99 -5.66 10.05 16.27
N VAL A 100 -6.14 9.13 15.45
CA VAL A 100 -5.91 9.15 14.01
C VAL A 100 -6.94 10.07 13.37
N ASP A 101 -6.48 11.08 12.65
CA ASP A 101 -7.32 12.07 11.98
C ASP A 101 -7.71 11.61 10.55
N ILE A 102 -6.79 10.93 9.85
CA ILE A 102 -6.97 10.55 8.45
C ILE A 102 -6.37 9.17 8.20
N VAL A 103 -7.10 8.34 7.46
CA VAL A 103 -6.61 7.07 6.90
C VAL A 103 -6.65 7.20 5.39
N ILE A 104 -5.52 7.06 4.72
CA ILE A 104 -5.42 7.06 3.26
C ILE A 104 -5.28 5.61 2.80
N ASN A 105 -6.27 5.08 2.09
CA ASN A 105 -6.13 3.83 1.37
C ASN A 105 -5.73 4.13 -0.08
N THR A 106 -4.67 3.50 -0.55
CA THR A 106 -4.27 3.63 -1.96
C THR A 106 -5.31 3.00 -2.88
N HIS A 107 -5.86 1.88 -2.44
CA HIS A 107 -6.98 1.15 -3.01
C HIS A 107 -7.59 0.23 -1.93
N LEU A 108 -8.63 -0.55 -2.25
CA LEU A 108 -9.39 -1.29 -1.26
C LEU A 108 -9.20 -2.82 -1.32
N HIS A 109 -8.06 -3.32 -1.80
CA HIS A 109 -7.72 -4.72 -1.62
C HIS A 109 -7.51 -5.04 -0.13
N PHE A 110 -7.72 -6.30 0.24
CA PHE A 110 -7.81 -6.74 1.62
C PHE A 110 -6.56 -6.48 2.46
N ASP A 111 -5.39 -6.49 1.83
CA ASP A 111 -4.08 -6.31 2.45
C ASP A 111 -3.66 -4.83 2.59
N HIS A 112 -4.50 -3.91 2.11
CA HIS A 112 -4.32 -2.46 2.24
C HIS A 112 -5.34 -1.81 3.18
N CYS A 113 -6.51 -2.43 3.38
CA CYS A 113 -7.60 -1.82 4.14
C CYS A 113 -8.16 -2.71 5.28
N GLY A 114 -7.44 -3.76 5.68
CA GLY A 114 -7.91 -4.74 6.64
C GLY A 114 -8.24 -4.16 8.02
N TRP A 115 -7.38 -3.33 8.60
CA TRP A 115 -7.66 -2.65 9.86
C TRP A 115 -8.51 -1.37 9.71
N ASN A 116 -9.07 -1.08 8.54
CA ASN A 116 -10.09 -0.02 8.48
C ASN A 116 -11.23 -0.31 9.43
N THR A 117 -11.51 -1.59 9.69
CA THR A 117 -12.56 -2.03 10.59
C THR A 117 -12.07 -3.11 11.54
N ARG A 118 -12.71 -3.19 12.70
CA ARG A 118 -12.53 -4.23 13.73
C ARG A 118 -13.84 -4.68 14.33
N ILE A 119 -13.84 -5.83 14.99
CA ILE A 119 -15.01 -6.31 15.73
C ILE A 119 -15.00 -5.70 17.14
N VAL A 120 -16.06 -4.96 17.47
CA VAL A 120 -16.29 -4.39 18.81
C VAL A 120 -17.65 -4.85 19.30
N ASN A 121 -17.70 -5.57 20.42
CA ASN A 121 -18.94 -6.13 21.00
C ASN A 121 -19.76 -6.92 19.96
N GLY A 122 -19.10 -7.75 19.15
CA GLY A 122 -19.73 -8.59 18.13
C GLY A 122 -20.22 -7.85 16.88
N LYS A 123 -19.92 -6.57 16.74
CA LYS A 123 -20.29 -5.74 15.57
C LYS A 123 -19.06 -5.21 14.88
N MET A 124 -19.10 -5.19 13.54
CA MET A 124 -18.07 -4.55 12.74
C MET A 124 -18.15 -3.02 12.89
N ARG A 125 -17.04 -2.37 13.20
CA ARG A 125 -16.93 -0.93 13.38
C ARG A 125 -15.65 -0.39 12.78
N PRO A 126 -15.61 0.89 12.36
CA PRO A 126 -14.36 1.55 12.02
C PRO A 126 -13.36 1.45 13.17
N THR A 127 -12.12 1.10 12.84
CA THR A 127 -11.03 1.01 13.83
C THR A 127 -10.62 2.39 14.34
N PHE A 128 -10.66 3.39 13.46
CA PHE A 128 -10.28 4.77 13.74
C PHE A 128 -11.54 5.65 13.78
N PRO A 129 -12.19 5.76 14.94
CA PRO A 129 -13.55 6.30 15.03
C PRO A 129 -13.65 7.80 14.71
N ASN A 130 -12.54 8.54 14.83
CA ASN A 130 -12.49 9.98 14.57
C ASN A 130 -11.87 10.31 13.21
N ALA A 131 -11.37 9.30 12.47
CA ALA A 131 -10.69 9.51 11.21
C ALA A 131 -11.66 9.74 10.04
N ARG A 132 -11.22 10.53 9.07
CA ARG A 132 -11.76 10.48 7.71
C ARG A 132 -10.94 9.45 6.91
N TYR A 133 -11.62 8.57 6.21
CA TYR A 133 -10.99 7.58 5.33
C TYR A 133 -11.01 8.07 3.90
N VAL A 134 -9.84 8.08 3.27
CA VAL A 134 -9.61 8.66 1.94
C VAL A 134 -9.37 7.56 0.93
N VAL A 135 -10.13 7.57 -0.16
CA VAL A 135 -9.91 6.71 -1.33
C VAL A 135 -10.47 7.41 -2.58
N GLN A 136 -10.02 7.03 -3.75
CA GLN A 136 -10.63 7.50 -4.99
C GLN A 136 -12.05 6.93 -5.15
N LYS A 137 -13.01 7.78 -5.48
CA LYS A 137 -14.43 7.42 -5.65
C LYS A 137 -14.63 6.24 -6.62
N LYS A 138 -13.91 6.27 -7.74
CA LYS A 138 -13.99 5.22 -8.75
C LYS A 138 -13.53 3.85 -8.23
N ASP A 139 -12.51 3.82 -7.36
CA ASP A 139 -12.06 2.59 -6.70
C ASP A 139 -13.06 2.11 -5.66
N PHE A 140 -13.66 3.02 -4.89
CA PHE A 140 -14.70 2.68 -3.93
C PHE A 140 -15.96 2.10 -4.61
N GLU A 141 -16.39 2.70 -5.72
CA GLU A 141 -17.52 2.20 -6.51
C GLU A 141 -17.24 0.81 -7.10
N HIS A 142 -16.00 0.58 -7.57
CA HIS A 142 -15.57 -0.72 -8.06
C HIS A 142 -15.52 -1.77 -6.93
N ALA A 143 -14.96 -1.43 -5.77
CA ALA A 143 -14.89 -2.33 -4.61
C ALA A 143 -16.28 -2.82 -4.17
N LYS A 144 -17.33 -2.01 -4.35
CA LYS A 144 -18.73 -2.41 -4.07
C LYS A 144 -19.33 -3.31 -5.14
N ASN A 145 -18.80 -3.30 -6.35
CA ASN A 145 -19.28 -4.05 -7.50
C ASN A 145 -18.09 -4.67 -8.29
N PRO A 146 -17.27 -5.49 -7.65
CA PRO A 146 -16.09 -6.07 -8.28
C PRO A 146 -16.47 -7.10 -9.33
N THR A 147 -15.56 -7.35 -10.27
CA THR A 147 -15.72 -8.39 -11.28
C THR A 147 -15.40 -9.79 -10.72
N GLU A 148 -15.76 -10.84 -11.46
CA GLU A 148 -15.40 -12.22 -11.11
C GLU A 148 -13.88 -12.43 -11.03
N ARG A 149 -13.10 -11.60 -11.71
CA ARG A 149 -11.64 -11.66 -11.71
C ARG A 149 -11.03 -11.21 -10.39
N ASP A 150 -11.56 -10.18 -9.78
CA ASP A 150 -10.93 -9.47 -8.66
C ASP A 150 -11.73 -9.42 -7.36
N ARG A 151 -12.98 -9.92 -7.38
CA ARG A 151 -13.86 -9.92 -6.18
C ARG A 151 -13.24 -10.60 -4.96
N ALA A 152 -12.29 -11.53 -5.14
CA ALA A 152 -11.61 -12.18 -4.03
C ALA A 152 -10.66 -11.24 -3.27
N SER A 153 -10.25 -10.14 -3.89
CA SER A 153 -9.40 -9.13 -3.29
C SER A 153 -10.18 -8.09 -2.47
N PHE A 154 -11.50 -7.97 -2.67
CA PHE A 154 -12.34 -7.00 -1.98
C PHE A 154 -13.18 -7.67 -0.90
N LEU A 155 -12.97 -7.30 0.35
CA LEU A 155 -13.71 -7.81 1.50
C LEU A 155 -14.65 -6.71 2.03
N PRO A 156 -15.98 -6.80 1.80
CA PRO A 156 -16.95 -5.76 2.17
C PRO A 156 -16.87 -5.34 3.63
N GLU A 157 -16.54 -6.26 4.53
CA GLU A 157 -16.34 -6.00 5.95
C GLU A 157 -15.25 -4.97 6.24
N ASN A 158 -14.32 -4.72 5.31
CA ASN A 158 -13.23 -3.77 5.50
C ASN A 158 -13.63 -2.32 5.17
N TYR A 159 -14.67 -2.10 4.37
CA TYR A 159 -15.01 -0.75 3.88
C TYR A 159 -16.49 -0.36 4.03
N LEU A 160 -17.43 -1.30 4.02
CA LEU A 160 -18.85 -0.96 4.21
C LEU A 160 -19.16 -0.36 5.59
N PRO A 161 -18.60 -0.86 6.72
CA PRO A 161 -18.86 -0.23 8.02
C PRO A 161 -18.31 1.20 8.13
N VAL A 162 -17.27 1.55 7.35
CA VAL A 162 -16.78 2.92 7.23
C VAL A 162 -17.78 3.79 6.45
N GLU A 163 -18.43 3.23 5.41
CA GLU A 163 -19.52 3.90 4.67
C GLU A 163 -20.72 4.14 5.58
N GLU A 164 -21.16 3.11 6.31
CA GLU A 164 -22.28 3.20 7.28
C GLU A 164 -22.03 4.25 8.36
N ALA A 165 -20.76 4.45 8.76
CA ALA A 165 -20.36 5.47 9.72
C ALA A 165 -20.23 6.88 9.11
N GLY A 166 -20.37 7.03 7.79
CA GLY A 166 -20.24 8.31 7.09
C GLY A 166 -18.82 8.91 7.11
N GLN A 167 -17.79 8.06 7.24
CA GLN A 167 -16.41 8.50 7.42
C GLN A 167 -15.59 8.60 6.11
N TRP A 168 -16.13 8.13 4.98
CA TRP A 168 -15.43 8.24 3.70
C TRP A 168 -15.28 9.68 3.22
N TRP A 169 -14.10 9.97 2.74
CA TRP A 169 -13.76 11.14 1.92
C TRP A 169 -13.37 10.65 0.53
N LEU A 170 -14.34 10.55 -0.35
CA LEU A 170 -14.16 10.07 -1.72
C LEU A 170 -13.58 11.18 -2.58
N LEU A 171 -12.44 10.90 -3.22
CA LEU A 171 -11.71 11.84 -4.07
C LEU A 171 -11.97 11.59 -5.55
N GLU A 172 -11.80 12.63 -6.35
CA GLU A 172 -11.80 12.57 -7.81
C GLU A 172 -10.51 13.23 -8.33
N GLY A 173 -9.43 12.45 -8.44
CA GLY A 173 -8.12 12.89 -8.92
C GLY A 173 -7.12 13.27 -7.83
N ASP A 174 -6.06 13.94 -8.24
CA ASP A 174 -4.94 14.31 -7.38
C ASP A 174 -5.39 15.35 -6.34
N THR A 175 -5.03 15.15 -5.07
CA THR A 175 -5.53 15.98 -3.97
C THR A 175 -4.47 16.14 -2.89
N GLU A 176 -4.26 17.35 -2.40
CA GLU A 176 -3.52 17.60 -1.16
C GLU A 176 -4.41 17.27 0.04
N ILE A 177 -4.01 16.28 0.82
CA ILE A 177 -4.74 15.78 2.00
C ILE A 177 -4.43 16.61 3.25
N ALA A 178 -3.18 17.00 3.37
CA ALA A 178 -2.66 17.91 4.40
C ALA A 178 -1.40 18.58 3.84
N PRO A 179 -0.95 19.71 4.39
CA PRO A 179 0.28 20.38 3.95
C PRO A 179 1.45 19.39 3.83
N GLY A 180 1.96 19.25 2.60
CA GLY A 180 3.04 18.33 2.26
C GLY A 180 2.65 16.85 2.09
N VAL A 181 1.37 16.50 2.20
CA VAL A 181 0.84 15.14 1.96
C VAL A 181 -0.15 15.19 0.80
N THR A 182 0.23 14.67 -0.35
CA THR A 182 -0.58 14.68 -1.57
C THR A 182 -0.82 13.25 -2.06
N VAL A 183 -2.03 12.93 -2.47
CA VAL A 183 -2.32 11.72 -3.23
C VAL A 183 -2.38 12.04 -4.71
N PHE A 184 -1.94 11.12 -5.56
CA PHE A 184 -2.05 11.24 -7.01
C PHE A 184 -2.46 9.90 -7.62
N THR A 185 -3.29 9.96 -8.65
CA THR A 185 -3.90 8.79 -9.27
C THR A 185 -2.92 8.06 -10.20
N VAL A 186 -2.86 6.74 -10.06
CA VAL A 186 -2.07 5.83 -10.89
C VAL A 186 -2.92 4.59 -11.23
N PRO A 187 -3.87 4.72 -12.16
CA PRO A 187 -4.68 3.57 -12.58
C PRO A 187 -3.80 2.48 -13.22
N GLY A 188 -4.25 1.25 -13.15
CA GLY A 188 -3.53 0.09 -13.71
C GLY A 188 -3.74 -1.14 -12.86
N HIS A 189 -3.26 -1.14 -11.64
CA HIS A 189 -3.52 -2.19 -10.66
C HIS A 189 -5.02 -2.27 -10.35
N THR A 190 -5.63 -1.15 -9.99
CA THR A 190 -7.07 -0.98 -9.94
C THR A 190 -7.52 0.17 -10.87
N HIS A 191 -8.81 0.47 -10.88
CA HIS A 191 -9.40 1.50 -11.74
C HIS A 191 -8.89 2.91 -11.45
N ALA A 192 -8.55 3.20 -10.20
CA ALA A 192 -8.12 4.52 -9.76
C ALA A 192 -7.21 4.45 -8.52
N MET A 193 -6.37 3.41 -8.42
CA MET A 193 -5.36 3.35 -7.36
C MET A 193 -4.61 4.68 -7.27
N GLN A 194 -4.29 5.10 -6.07
CA GLN A 194 -3.52 6.32 -5.80
C GLN A 194 -2.23 6.00 -5.06
N CYS A 195 -1.18 6.76 -5.35
CA CYS A 195 0.06 6.80 -4.59
C CYS A 195 0.07 7.99 -3.65
N VAL A 196 0.97 7.99 -2.66
CA VAL A 196 1.10 9.10 -1.70
C VAL A 196 2.48 9.74 -1.84
N LYS A 197 2.49 11.06 -2.03
CA LYS A 197 3.70 11.87 -2.09
C LYS A 197 3.80 12.73 -0.83
N LEU A 198 4.96 12.66 -0.17
CA LEU A 198 5.33 13.44 1.01
C LEU A 198 6.40 14.45 0.62
N THR A 199 6.16 15.72 0.89
CA THR A 199 7.09 16.81 0.49
C THR A 199 7.32 17.74 1.67
N GLY A 200 8.58 18.02 1.98
CA GLY A 200 8.95 18.97 3.03
C GLY A 200 10.46 19.17 3.09
N GLY A 201 10.93 20.34 3.52
CA GLY A 201 12.35 20.65 3.67
C GLY A 201 13.16 20.47 2.37
N GLY A 202 12.56 20.69 1.20
CA GLY A 202 13.20 20.50 -0.10
C GLY A 202 13.42 19.03 -0.52
N LYS A 203 12.90 18.07 0.24
CA LYS A 203 12.98 16.63 -0.03
C LYS A 203 11.59 16.04 -0.31
N THR A 204 11.56 14.91 -1.02
CA THR A 204 10.32 14.19 -1.36
C THR A 204 10.49 12.71 -1.09
N ALA A 205 9.45 12.10 -0.52
CA ALA A 205 9.28 10.65 -0.47
C ALA A 205 7.97 10.27 -1.17
N VAL A 206 7.90 9.05 -1.73
CA VAL A 206 6.72 8.56 -2.42
C VAL A 206 6.43 7.12 -2.03
N PHE A 207 5.19 6.85 -1.62
CA PHE A 207 4.68 5.51 -1.39
C PHE A 207 3.97 5.06 -2.67
N LEU A 208 4.58 4.09 -3.37
CA LEU A 208 4.13 3.69 -4.71
C LEU A 208 3.00 2.66 -4.69
N ALA A 209 2.64 2.13 -3.51
CA ALA A 209 1.65 1.07 -3.40
C ALA A 209 1.92 -0.05 -4.42
N ASP A 210 0.90 -0.49 -5.13
CA ASP A 210 0.95 -1.60 -6.06
C ASP A 210 1.31 -1.21 -7.50
N LEU A 211 1.69 0.06 -7.73
CA LEU A 211 2.40 0.42 -8.95
C LEU A 211 3.77 -0.27 -9.02
N VAL A 212 4.48 -0.33 -7.88
CA VAL A 212 5.74 -1.04 -7.69
C VAL A 212 5.73 -1.63 -6.27
N PRO A 213 5.12 -2.81 -6.07
CA PRO A 213 4.91 -3.35 -4.73
C PRO A 213 6.20 -3.72 -3.99
N THR A 214 7.21 -4.21 -4.72
CA THR A 214 8.54 -4.55 -4.18
C THR A 214 9.66 -4.08 -5.09
N THR A 215 10.89 -4.08 -4.60
CA THR A 215 12.08 -3.76 -5.41
C THR A 215 12.25 -4.70 -6.62
N ALA A 216 11.76 -5.93 -6.55
CA ALA A 216 11.77 -6.87 -7.68
C ALA A 216 10.89 -6.40 -8.85
N HIS A 217 9.89 -5.54 -8.59
CA HIS A 217 8.98 -5.00 -9.60
C HIS A 217 9.47 -3.68 -10.22
N LEU A 218 10.66 -3.20 -9.89
CA LEU A 218 11.22 -1.98 -10.49
C LEU A 218 11.40 -2.05 -12.01
N PRO A 219 11.88 -3.15 -12.62
CA PRO A 219 11.98 -3.24 -14.07
C PRO A 219 10.61 -3.05 -14.74
N LEU A 220 10.55 -2.27 -15.83
CA LEU A 220 9.28 -1.82 -16.43
C LEU A 220 8.31 -2.95 -16.76
N ALA A 221 8.81 -4.06 -17.34
CA ALA A 221 7.99 -5.20 -17.74
C ALA A 221 7.53 -6.10 -16.57
N TRP A 222 8.05 -5.89 -15.36
CA TRP A 222 7.73 -6.71 -14.19
C TRP A 222 6.46 -6.15 -13.54
N ILE A 223 5.31 -6.64 -14.01
CA ILE A 223 3.96 -6.18 -13.67
C ILE A 223 3.19 -7.38 -13.15
N MET A 224 2.37 -7.18 -12.14
CA MET A 224 1.60 -8.25 -11.53
C MET A 224 0.50 -8.77 -12.46
N GLY A 225 0.22 -10.08 -12.40
CA GLY A 225 -0.97 -10.67 -13.00
C GLY A 225 -2.27 -10.21 -12.33
N PHE A 226 -2.17 -9.63 -11.13
CA PHE A 226 -3.29 -9.01 -10.41
C PHE A 226 -3.73 -7.67 -11.02
N ASP A 227 -2.88 -7.02 -11.81
CA ASP A 227 -3.24 -5.75 -12.43
C ASP A 227 -4.43 -5.90 -13.38
N LEU A 228 -5.44 -5.06 -13.20
CA LEU A 228 -6.62 -5.07 -14.08
C LEU A 228 -6.26 -4.51 -15.47
N PHE A 229 -5.33 -3.54 -15.53
CA PHE A 229 -4.92 -2.86 -16.74
C PHE A 229 -3.39 -2.81 -16.84
N PRO A 230 -2.72 -3.95 -17.11
CA PRO A 230 -1.25 -4.04 -17.03
C PRO A 230 -0.51 -3.09 -17.99
N LEU A 231 -1.09 -2.78 -19.15
CA LEU A 231 -0.50 -1.79 -20.06
C LEU A 231 -0.60 -0.37 -19.50
N THR A 232 -1.65 -0.05 -18.77
CA THR A 232 -1.77 1.25 -18.07
C THR A 232 -0.77 1.34 -16.91
N THR A 233 -0.56 0.25 -16.18
CA THR A 233 0.52 0.15 -15.17
C THR A 233 1.88 0.40 -15.81
N LEU A 234 2.16 -0.19 -16.97
CA LEU A 234 3.39 0.03 -17.71
C LEU A 234 3.60 1.52 -18.05
N GLU A 235 2.58 2.19 -18.58
CA GLU A 235 2.67 3.61 -18.90
C GLU A 235 2.87 4.49 -17.65
N ASN A 236 2.25 4.14 -16.53
CA ASN A 236 2.48 4.83 -15.26
C ASN A 236 3.92 4.60 -14.75
N LYS A 237 4.47 3.39 -14.85
CA LYS A 237 5.89 3.13 -14.51
C LYS A 237 6.83 3.95 -15.39
N LYS A 238 6.60 3.99 -16.71
CA LYS A 238 7.37 4.82 -17.65
C LYS A 238 7.28 6.32 -17.33
N LYS A 239 6.15 6.78 -16.82
CA LYS A 239 5.94 8.18 -16.44
C LYS A 239 6.66 8.51 -15.13
N TRP A 240 6.50 7.68 -14.12
CA TRP A 240 6.87 8.05 -12.75
C TRP A 240 8.30 7.65 -12.37
N LEU A 241 8.80 6.46 -12.76
CA LEU A 241 10.13 6.01 -12.34
C LEU A 241 11.26 6.94 -12.80
N PRO A 242 11.27 7.46 -14.06
CA PRO A 242 12.27 8.44 -14.47
C PRO A 242 12.19 9.75 -13.66
N GLN A 243 10.99 10.20 -13.29
CA GLN A 243 10.83 11.43 -12.51
C GLN A 243 11.33 11.23 -11.08
N ILE A 244 11.03 10.09 -10.47
CA ILE A 244 11.46 9.73 -9.11
C ILE A 244 12.99 9.67 -9.06
N GLU A 245 13.61 8.96 -9.99
CA GLU A 245 15.07 8.83 -10.07
C GLU A 245 15.75 10.18 -10.29
N LYS A 246 15.34 10.91 -11.33
CA LYS A 246 15.91 12.22 -11.69
C LYS A 246 15.86 13.24 -10.56
N ASN A 247 14.77 13.23 -9.76
CA ASN A 247 14.58 14.19 -8.68
C ASN A 247 15.06 13.64 -7.30
N GLY A 248 15.64 12.44 -7.26
CA GLY A 248 16.14 11.84 -6.02
C GLY A 248 15.04 11.64 -4.97
N TRP A 249 13.85 11.19 -5.37
CA TRP A 249 12.79 10.93 -4.40
C TRP A 249 13.00 9.60 -3.70
N LEU A 250 12.79 9.57 -2.39
CA LEU A 250 12.80 8.33 -1.62
C LEU A 250 11.55 7.52 -1.93
N VAL A 251 11.71 6.29 -2.41
CA VAL A 251 10.60 5.36 -2.65
C VAL A 251 10.34 4.52 -1.41
N LEU A 252 9.07 4.38 -1.04
CA LEU A 252 8.58 3.53 0.05
C LEU A 252 7.74 2.40 -0.58
N PHE A 253 8.08 1.15 -0.25
CA PHE A 253 7.47 -0.04 -0.85
C PHE A 253 6.41 -0.65 0.07
N ALA A 254 5.22 -0.91 -0.46
CA ALA A 254 4.12 -1.50 0.28
C ALA A 254 4.40 -2.96 0.69
N HIS A 255 5.04 -3.73 -0.18
CA HIS A 255 5.13 -5.18 -0.02
C HIS A 255 6.55 -5.76 0.04
N ASP A 256 7.59 -4.92 -0.03
CA ASP A 256 8.95 -5.45 0.09
C ASP A 256 9.24 -5.88 1.55
N PRO A 257 9.55 -7.15 1.79
CA PRO A 257 9.76 -7.67 3.15
C PRO A 257 11.11 -7.29 3.74
N VAL A 258 12.05 -6.80 2.92
CA VAL A 258 13.43 -6.51 3.32
C VAL A 258 13.73 -5.02 3.13
N ILE A 259 13.43 -4.49 1.95
CA ILE A 259 13.76 -3.12 1.56
C ILE A 259 12.49 -2.25 1.63
N ARG A 260 12.26 -1.64 2.78
CA ARG A 260 11.06 -0.81 2.99
C ARG A 260 11.15 0.55 2.29
N ALA A 261 12.39 1.03 2.07
CA ALA A 261 12.66 2.31 1.43
C ALA A 261 13.95 2.24 0.61
N ALA A 262 14.01 2.93 -0.52
CA ALA A 262 15.22 3.06 -1.33
C ALA A 262 15.14 4.30 -2.23
N TYR A 263 16.30 4.82 -2.63
CA TYR A 263 16.37 5.67 -3.80
C TYR A 263 16.41 4.80 -5.06
N LEU A 264 16.07 5.37 -6.20
CA LEU A 264 16.16 4.66 -7.48
C LEU A 264 17.44 5.04 -8.22
N ARG A 265 17.97 4.06 -8.96
CA ARG A 265 19.05 4.25 -9.91
C ARG A 265 18.72 3.54 -11.22
N GLU A 266 18.83 4.25 -12.33
CA GLU A 266 18.75 3.63 -13.64
C GLU A 266 20.11 2.98 -13.99
N ARG A 267 20.06 1.70 -14.43
CA ARG A 267 21.21 0.97 -14.95
C ARG A 267 20.80 0.13 -16.17
N ASN A 268 21.46 0.36 -17.28
CA ASN A 268 21.23 -0.40 -18.52
C ASN A 268 19.77 -0.47 -18.97
N GLY A 269 19.02 0.64 -18.83
CA GLY A 269 17.61 0.71 -19.20
C GLY A 269 16.63 0.09 -18.17
N SER A 270 17.11 -0.24 -16.98
CA SER A 270 16.29 -0.78 -15.88
C SER A 270 16.50 0.00 -14.59
N TYR A 271 15.45 0.07 -13.76
CA TYR A 271 15.54 0.69 -12.42
C TYR A 271 15.89 -0.35 -11.36
N GLU A 272 16.74 0.05 -10.43
CA GLU A 272 17.18 -0.74 -9.28
C GLU A 272 17.09 0.10 -8.01
N ALA A 273 16.90 -0.57 -6.86
CA ALA A 273 16.97 0.06 -5.55
C ALA A 273 18.42 0.41 -5.18
N ASP A 274 18.64 1.66 -4.78
CA ASP A 274 19.90 2.16 -4.24
C ASP A 274 19.76 2.43 -2.74
N LEU A 275 20.43 1.62 -1.92
CA LEU A 275 20.37 1.66 -0.46
C LEU A 275 21.42 2.59 0.14
N ALA A 276 22.33 3.15 -0.65
CA ALA A 276 23.57 3.77 -0.18
C ALA A 276 23.38 5.09 0.61
N GLN A 277 22.16 5.60 0.81
CA GLN A 277 21.92 6.92 1.39
C GLN A 277 20.63 7.01 2.24
N ILE A 278 20.20 5.93 2.89
CA ILE A 278 19.04 6.00 3.80
C ILE A 278 19.57 6.19 5.22
N ASP A 279 19.67 7.44 5.68
CA ASP A 279 19.97 7.84 7.06
C ASP A 279 18.68 7.91 7.92
#